data_19a4adfeca03a30a75d46f25964d2b5d
#
_entry.id   19a4adfeca03a30a75d46f25964d2b5d
#
_cell.length_a   1.000
_cell.length_b   1.000
_cell.length_c   1.000
_cell.angle_alpha   90.00
_cell.angle_beta   90.00
_cell.angle_gamma   90.00
#
_symmetry.space_group_name_H-M   'P 1'
#
loop_
_entity.id
_entity.type
_entity.pdbx_description
1 polymer ?
#
loop_
_entity_poly.entity_id
_entity_poly.type
_entity_poly.pdbx_seq_one_letter_code
_entity_poly.pdbx_strand_id
1 'polypeptide(L)'
;MNLDWLSRAAGTGVLAAALSAQATHSQTAELSSVLSSVAKYLAEYEQRCGAVVSLETYLQQVQSGGSRQSRQLKSDMLVLSVGDAGWVGFRDVFEVDGRSVRDHEERLFALFLKPSSDSLGQARKILDESSRFNIGRITRNVNIPMMALTYFKGNYQSRSKFIDKGTDVVDRVRTREIEFREQALPRVINTSDGAAAMGRVWIDPESGRVVKTVLMLTGAVEVSITVAYAPQARLDDLWLPQSMRESYRRAGEITEGRASYSNFRKFNVDVTTIIK
;
A
#
# COMPACT_ATOMS: atom_id res chain seq x y z
N MET A 1 -69.96 24.65 -20.65
CA MET A 1 -69.27 24.07 -19.46
C MET A 1 -68.05 23.38 -19.99
N ASN A 2 -66.91 24.08 -19.96
CA ASN A 2 -65.68 23.63 -20.66
C ASN A 2 -64.90 22.60 -19.84
N LEU A 3 -64.57 21.52 -20.49
CA LEU A 3 -63.55 20.56 -20.05
C LEU A 3 -62.24 20.93 -20.76
N ASP A 4 -61.31 21.56 -20.01
CA ASP A 4 -59.92 21.71 -20.40
C ASP A 4 -59.04 21.71 -19.16
N TRP A 5 -58.73 20.50 -18.66
CA TRP A 5 -57.79 20.34 -17.58
C TRP A 5 -57.09 18.97 -17.57
N LEU A 6 -56.44 18.59 -18.67
CA LEU A 6 -55.61 17.39 -18.73
C LEU A 6 -54.50 17.49 -19.80
N SER A 7 -53.52 18.39 -19.62
CA SER A 7 -52.27 18.32 -20.41
C SER A 7 -51.15 19.21 -19.86
N ARG A 8 -50.75 19.00 -18.60
CA ARG A 8 -49.48 19.56 -18.08
C ARG A 8 -48.88 18.72 -16.97
N ALA A 9 -48.53 17.45 -17.21
CA ALA A 9 -47.78 16.65 -16.21
C ALA A 9 -46.81 15.62 -16.79
N ALA A 10 -46.43 15.69 -18.08
CA ALA A 10 -45.56 14.68 -18.69
C ALA A 10 -44.14 15.17 -19.02
N GLY A 11 -43.80 16.45 -18.78
CA GLY A 11 -42.53 17.02 -19.24
C GLY A 11 -41.38 17.02 -18.24
N THR A 12 -41.62 16.88 -16.95
CA THR A 12 -40.57 17.08 -15.92
C THR A 12 -39.86 15.76 -15.50
N GLY A 13 -40.44 14.62 -15.68
CA GLY A 13 -39.85 13.33 -15.28
C GLY A 13 -38.74 12.82 -16.21
N VAL A 14 -38.82 13.13 -17.51
CA VAL A 14 -37.85 12.63 -18.50
C VAL A 14 -36.55 13.41 -18.48
N LEU A 15 -36.57 14.71 -18.18
CA LEU A 15 -35.35 15.52 -18.07
C LEU A 15 -34.50 15.16 -16.83
N ALA A 16 -35.12 14.85 -15.71
CA ALA A 16 -34.42 14.48 -14.49
C ALA A 16 -33.73 13.10 -14.60
N ALA A 17 -34.37 12.14 -15.30
CA ALA A 17 -33.80 10.81 -15.56
C ALA A 17 -32.63 10.88 -16.56
N ALA A 18 -32.69 11.75 -17.56
CA ALA A 18 -31.61 11.93 -18.53
C ALA A 18 -30.38 12.62 -17.90
N LEU A 19 -30.57 13.60 -17.03
CA LEU A 19 -29.49 14.27 -16.30
C LEU A 19 -28.80 13.33 -15.30
N SER A 20 -29.52 12.46 -14.60
CA SER A 20 -28.94 11.48 -13.69
C SER A 20 -28.18 10.38 -14.42
N ALA A 21 -28.64 9.94 -15.59
CA ALA A 21 -27.93 8.97 -16.42
C ALA A 21 -26.63 9.54 -17.02
N GLN A 22 -26.62 10.80 -17.43
CA GLN A 22 -25.41 11.48 -17.92
C GLN A 22 -24.37 11.69 -16.80
N ALA A 23 -24.80 12.07 -15.60
CA ALA A 23 -23.90 12.23 -14.46
C ALA A 23 -23.25 10.89 -14.03
N THR A 24 -24.00 9.80 -14.02
CA THR A 24 -23.46 8.47 -13.72
C THR A 24 -22.48 7.96 -14.80
N HIS A 25 -22.75 8.21 -16.07
CA HIS A 25 -21.83 7.88 -17.17
C HIS A 25 -20.52 8.67 -17.09
N SER A 26 -20.60 9.97 -16.78
CA SER A 26 -19.41 10.81 -16.60
C SER A 26 -18.55 10.36 -15.42
N GLN A 27 -19.12 10.06 -14.27
CA GLN A 27 -18.39 9.55 -13.10
C GLN A 27 -17.74 8.20 -13.37
N THR A 28 -18.41 7.30 -14.09
CA THR A 28 -17.85 6.00 -14.46
C THR A 28 -16.67 6.14 -15.41
N ALA A 29 -16.76 7.04 -16.39
CA ALA A 29 -15.68 7.32 -17.34
C ALA A 29 -14.46 7.95 -16.64
N GLU A 30 -14.69 8.88 -15.70
CA GLU A 30 -13.62 9.49 -14.89
C GLU A 30 -12.93 8.46 -14.01
N LEU A 31 -13.67 7.60 -13.30
CA LEU A 31 -13.10 6.51 -12.49
C LEU A 31 -12.25 5.56 -13.35
N SER A 32 -12.75 5.14 -14.52
CA SER A 32 -12.02 4.28 -15.44
C SER A 32 -10.71 4.93 -15.91
N SER A 33 -10.74 6.23 -16.20
CA SER A 33 -9.54 6.98 -16.57
C SER A 33 -8.50 7.01 -15.46
N VAL A 34 -8.91 7.30 -14.22
CA VAL A 34 -8.00 7.31 -13.05
C VAL A 34 -7.41 5.92 -12.81
N LEU A 35 -8.23 4.87 -12.89
CA LEU A 35 -7.76 3.48 -12.72
C LEU A 35 -6.77 3.06 -13.80
N SER A 36 -6.98 3.47 -15.04
CA SER A 36 -6.03 3.24 -16.14
C SER A 36 -4.71 3.98 -15.93
N SER A 37 -4.78 5.26 -15.53
CA SER A 37 -3.59 6.07 -15.26
C SER A 37 -2.75 5.50 -14.12
N VAL A 38 -3.37 5.11 -13.01
CA VAL A 38 -2.63 4.51 -11.88
C VAL A 38 -2.05 3.15 -12.24
N ALA A 39 -2.73 2.32 -13.05
CA ALA A 39 -2.19 1.04 -13.49
C ALA A 39 -0.92 1.22 -14.34
N LYS A 40 -0.94 2.19 -15.26
CA LYS A 40 0.23 2.55 -16.07
C LYS A 40 1.37 3.06 -15.20
N TYR A 41 1.07 3.99 -14.29
CA TYR A 41 2.05 4.50 -13.33
C TYR A 41 2.70 3.38 -12.51
N LEU A 42 1.91 2.44 -11.97
CA LEU A 42 2.42 1.34 -11.15
C LEU A 42 3.29 0.36 -11.94
N ALA A 43 2.99 0.11 -13.22
CA ALA A 43 3.84 -0.72 -14.08
C ALA A 43 5.25 -0.11 -14.26
N GLU A 44 5.35 1.20 -14.45
CA GLU A 44 6.62 1.93 -14.53
C GLU A 44 7.29 2.02 -13.15
N TYR A 45 6.49 2.24 -12.10
CA TYR A 45 6.95 2.34 -10.71
C TYR A 45 7.65 1.07 -10.24
N GLU A 46 7.10 -0.11 -10.53
CA GLU A 46 7.67 -1.40 -10.17
C GLU A 46 9.09 -1.60 -10.73
N GLN A 47 9.31 -1.17 -11.97
CA GLN A 47 10.63 -1.23 -12.60
C GLN A 47 11.63 -0.27 -11.96
N ARG A 48 11.16 0.91 -11.54
CA ARG A 48 12.03 1.96 -10.98
C ARG A 48 12.35 1.73 -9.51
N CYS A 49 11.42 1.22 -8.70
CA CYS A 49 11.60 1.08 -7.24
C CYS A 49 12.18 -0.27 -6.82
N GLY A 50 12.14 -1.30 -7.66
CA GLY A 50 12.62 -2.66 -7.34
C GLY A 50 14.11 -2.78 -7.01
N ALA A 51 14.85 -1.68 -7.08
CA ALA A 51 16.26 -1.62 -6.73
C ALA A 51 16.57 -0.51 -5.71
N VAL A 52 15.59 -0.10 -4.92
CA VAL A 52 15.76 0.99 -3.94
C VAL A 52 15.73 0.42 -2.53
N VAL A 53 16.80 0.67 -1.77
CA VAL A 53 16.86 0.42 -0.32
C VAL A 53 16.73 1.74 0.42
N SER A 54 15.97 1.76 1.49
CA SER A 54 15.83 2.90 2.40
C SER A 54 16.29 2.55 3.81
N LEU A 55 16.77 3.54 4.54
CA LEU A 55 16.88 3.45 6.00
C LEU A 55 15.47 3.58 6.60
N GLU A 56 15.02 2.56 7.31
CA GLU A 56 13.79 2.59 8.07
C GLU A 56 14.08 2.81 9.55
N THR A 57 13.39 3.76 10.17
CA THR A 57 13.28 3.88 11.63
C THR A 57 11.86 3.50 12.02
N TYR A 58 11.70 2.40 12.75
CA TYR A 58 10.41 1.81 13.06
C TYR A 58 10.18 1.69 14.56
N LEU A 59 9.21 2.45 15.07
CA LEU A 59 8.75 2.41 16.45
C LEU A 59 7.52 1.50 16.57
N GLN A 60 7.60 0.52 17.45
CA GLN A 60 6.51 -0.38 17.81
C GLN A 60 6.03 -0.07 19.23
N GLN A 61 4.73 -0.09 19.44
CA GLN A 61 4.11 0.04 20.77
C GLN A 61 3.02 -1.03 20.90
N VAL A 62 3.03 -1.74 22.01
CA VAL A 62 2.04 -2.77 22.33
C VAL A 62 1.39 -2.44 23.66
N GLN A 63 0.07 -2.49 23.69
CA GLN A 63 -0.74 -2.38 24.91
C GLN A 63 -1.53 -3.67 25.08
N SER A 64 -1.31 -4.37 26.20
CA SER A 64 -1.98 -5.63 26.53
C SER A 64 -2.11 -5.80 28.03
N GLY A 65 -3.31 -6.12 28.54
CA GLY A 65 -3.55 -6.41 29.95
C GLY A 65 -3.09 -5.31 30.92
N GLY A 66 -3.18 -4.03 30.55
CA GLY A 66 -2.71 -2.89 31.35
C GLY A 66 -1.20 -2.62 31.25
N SER A 67 -0.42 -3.47 30.60
CA SER A 67 1.00 -3.24 30.35
C SER A 67 1.22 -2.54 29.00
N ARG A 68 2.28 -1.72 28.92
CA ARG A 68 2.72 -1.08 27.68
C ARG A 68 4.19 -1.43 27.43
N GLN A 69 4.47 -1.86 26.21
CA GLN A 69 5.83 -2.12 25.73
C GLN A 69 6.11 -1.25 24.52
N SER A 70 7.36 -0.85 24.34
CA SER A 70 7.81 -0.09 23.18
C SER A 70 9.15 -0.63 22.70
N ARG A 71 9.38 -0.60 21.40
CA ARG A 71 10.64 -0.99 20.77
C ARG A 71 10.89 -0.14 19.54
N GLN A 72 12.10 0.34 19.38
CA GLN A 72 12.56 1.03 18.19
C GLN A 72 13.54 0.16 17.43
N LEU A 73 13.34 0.06 16.12
CA LEU A 73 14.25 -0.63 15.21
C LEU A 73 14.83 0.38 14.20
N LYS A 74 16.09 0.15 13.83
CA LYS A 74 16.65 0.69 12.57
C LYS A 74 17.03 -0.46 11.67
N SER A 75 16.65 -0.34 10.41
CA SER A 75 16.85 -1.39 9.40
C SER A 75 17.09 -0.79 8.03
N ASP A 76 17.79 -1.53 7.20
CA ASP A 76 17.69 -1.35 5.77
C ASP A 76 16.41 -2.02 5.27
N MET A 77 15.59 -1.29 4.54
CA MET A 77 14.32 -1.75 3.99
C MET A 77 14.36 -1.78 2.47
N LEU A 78 14.21 -2.95 1.90
CA LEU A 78 14.02 -3.17 0.47
C LEU A 78 12.63 -3.70 0.22
N VAL A 79 11.92 -3.14 -0.76
CA VAL A 79 10.62 -3.66 -1.21
C VAL A 79 10.71 -4.02 -2.68
N LEU A 80 10.37 -5.27 -2.98
CA LEU A 80 10.36 -5.82 -4.35
C LEU A 80 8.94 -6.15 -4.77
N SER A 81 8.63 -5.92 -6.05
CA SER A 81 7.46 -6.50 -6.69
C SER A 81 7.83 -7.88 -7.23
N VAL A 82 7.11 -8.91 -6.81
CA VAL A 82 7.37 -10.31 -7.19
C VAL A 82 6.16 -10.83 -7.96
N GLY A 83 6.02 -10.42 -9.22
CA GLY A 83 4.97 -10.87 -10.12
C GLY A 83 3.58 -10.93 -9.46
N ASP A 84 2.96 -12.10 -9.48
CA ASP A 84 1.64 -12.34 -8.87
C ASP A 84 1.67 -12.47 -7.35
N ALA A 85 2.83 -12.52 -6.70
CA ALA A 85 2.93 -12.48 -5.24
C ALA A 85 2.78 -11.07 -4.65
N GLY A 86 2.72 -10.04 -5.51
CA GLY A 86 2.61 -8.64 -5.09
C GLY A 86 3.93 -8.10 -4.56
N TRP A 87 3.88 -7.39 -3.43
CA TRP A 87 5.04 -6.75 -2.83
C TRP A 87 5.62 -7.59 -1.68
N VAL A 88 6.93 -7.76 -1.70
CA VAL A 88 7.69 -8.43 -0.62
C VAL A 88 8.66 -7.43 -0.02
N GLY A 89 8.63 -7.28 1.29
CA GLY A 89 9.50 -6.37 2.04
C GLY A 89 10.59 -7.14 2.79
N PHE A 90 11.84 -6.74 2.60
CA PHE A 90 13.00 -7.26 3.33
C PHE A 90 13.47 -6.18 4.29
N ARG A 91 13.33 -6.45 5.59
CA ARG A 91 13.74 -5.53 6.66
C ARG A 91 14.98 -6.12 7.34
N ASP A 92 16.15 -5.57 7.05
CA ASP A 92 17.42 -6.01 7.60
C ASP A 92 17.77 -5.18 8.84
N VAL A 93 17.36 -5.66 10.03
CA VAL A 93 17.50 -4.94 11.29
C VAL A 93 18.95 -4.98 11.76
N PHE A 94 19.54 -3.82 12.04
CA PHE A 94 20.89 -3.69 12.57
C PHE A 94 20.97 -2.99 13.94
N GLU A 95 19.91 -2.26 14.37
CA GLU A 95 19.84 -1.59 15.67
C GLU A 95 18.47 -1.82 16.31
N VAL A 96 18.46 -2.12 17.62
CA VAL A 96 17.27 -2.31 18.46
C VAL A 96 17.43 -1.47 19.72
N ASP A 97 16.50 -0.55 19.97
CA ASP A 97 16.48 0.34 21.15
C ASP A 97 17.82 1.08 21.37
N GLY A 98 18.43 1.55 20.27
CA GLY A 98 19.70 2.27 20.27
C GLY A 98 20.95 1.39 20.43
N ARG A 99 20.79 0.07 20.45
CA ARG A 99 21.90 -0.89 20.53
C ARG A 99 22.07 -1.63 19.22
N SER A 100 23.31 -1.68 18.70
CA SER A 100 23.63 -2.52 17.55
C SER A 100 23.39 -3.99 17.91
N VAL A 101 22.64 -4.70 17.07
CA VAL A 101 22.40 -6.15 17.18
C VAL A 101 23.32 -6.95 16.25
N ARG A 102 23.96 -6.26 15.31
CA ARG A 102 24.99 -6.75 14.40
C ARG A 102 25.70 -5.58 13.75
N ASP A 103 26.81 -5.82 13.07
CA ASP A 103 27.44 -4.83 12.23
C ASP A 103 26.48 -4.40 11.11
N HIS A 104 26.48 -3.09 10.82
CA HIS A 104 25.68 -2.55 9.72
C HIS A 104 26.38 -2.86 8.40
N GLU A 105 26.32 -4.13 8.01
CA GLU A 105 26.72 -4.57 6.70
C GLU A 105 25.55 -4.37 5.72
N GLU A 106 25.85 -3.93 4.53
CA GLU A 106 24.85 -3.80 3.47
C GLU A 106 24.46 -5.19 2.89
N ARG A 107 23.89 -6.07 3.75
CA ARG A 107 23.53 -7.44 3.37
C ARG A 107 22.54 -7.49 2.23
N LEU A 108 21.51 -6.61 2.27
CA LEU A 108 20.54 -6.52 1.18
C LEU A 108 21.23 -6.13 -0.12
N PHE A 109 22.21 -5.22 -0.02
CA PHE A 109 23.02 -4.82 -1.15
C PHE A 109 23.80 -6.00 -1.74
N ALA A 110 24.53 -6.73 -0.88
CA ALA A 110 25.33 -7.87 -1.30
C ALA A 110 24.46 -8.98 -1.91
N LEU A 111 23.29 -9.25 -1.31
CA LEU A 111 22.34 -10.28 -1.76
C LEU A 111 21.81 -10.02 -3.18
N PHE A 112 21.51 -8.77 -3.51
CA PHE A 112 20.87 -8.45 -4.78
C PHE A 112 21.86 -7.98 -5.87
N LEU A 113 23.05 -7.49 -5.51
CA LEU A 113 24.09 -7.15 -6.48
C LEU A 113 24.93 -8.34 -6.94
N LYS A 114 25.11 -9.32 -6.06
CA LYS A 114 25.91 -10.52 -6.33
C LYS A 114 25.09 -11.76 -6.00
N PRO A 115 24.03 -12.03 -6.78
CA PRO A 115 23.19 -13.20 -6.51
C PRO A 115 24.04 -14.46 -6.58
N SER A 116 23.96 -15.26 -5.53
CA SER A 116 24.60 -16.56 -5.42
C SER A 116 23.53 -17.67 -5.50
N SER A 117 23.95 -18.91 -5.63
CA SER A 117 23.03 -20.07 -5.58
C SER A 117 22.25 -20.15 -4.26
N ASP A 118 22.70 -19.46 -3.19
CA ASP A 118 22.06 -19.41 -1.87
C ASP A 118 21.28 -18.12 -1.59
N SER A 119 21.09 -17.27 -2.60
CA SER A 119 20.40 -15.98 -2.40
C SER A 119 18.98 -16.12 -1.83
N LEU A 120 18.23 -17.16 -2.20
CA LEU A 120 16.90 -17.44 -1.65
C LEU A 120 16.98 -17.84 -0.17
N GLY A 121 17.98 -18.62 0.23
CA GLY A 121 18.23 -18.98 1.63
C GLY A 121 18.55 -17.73 2.47
N GLN A 122 19.42 -16.87 1.97
CA GLN A 122 19.78 -15.61 2.62
C GLN A 122 18.58 -14.65 2.74
N ALA A 123 17.76 -14.52 1.70
CA ALA A 123 16.54 -13.70 1.73
C ALA A 123 15.56 -14.22 2.79
N ARG A 124 15.30 -15.51 2.87
CA ARG A 124 14.48 -16.14 3.91
C ARG A 124 15.03 -15.87 5.30
N LYS A 125 16.36 -16.01 5.47
CA LYS A 125 17.02 -15.73 6.75
C LYS A 125 16.80 -14.29 7.21
N ILE A 126 16.89 -13.30 6.32
CA ILE A 126 16.61 -11.89 6.65
C ILE A 126 15.15 -11.72 7.10
N LEU A 127 14.18 -12.34 6.41
CA LEU A 127 12.77 -12.28 6.81
C LEU A 127 12.53 -12.92 8.18
N ASP A 128 13.11 -14.08 8.44
CA ASP A 128 12.97 -14.79 9.72
C ASP A 128 13.63 -14.01 10.87
N GLU A 129 14.83 -13.46 10.64
CA GLU A 129 15.53 -12.63 11.63
C GLU A 129 14.74 -11.38 11.96
N SER A 130 14.19 -10.69 10.96
CA SER A 130 13.44 -9.45 11.19
C SER A 130 12.18 -9.67 12.02
N SER A 131 11.52 -10.81 11.85
CA SER A 131 10.30 -11.14 12.59
C SER A 131 10.52 -11.30 14.10
N ARG A 132 11.73 -11.70 14.54
CA ARG A 132 12.10 -11.87 15.95
C ARG A 132 12.15 -10.57 16.73
N PHE A 133 12.29 -9.45 16.04
CA PHE A 133 12.31 -8.13 16.67
C PHE A 133 10.91 -7.53 16.87
N ASN A 134 9.87 -8.19 16.38
CA ASN A 134 8.50 -7.77 16.65
C ASN A 134 8.13 -8.03 18.12
N ILE A 135 7.43 -7.05 18.72
CA ILE A 135 6.84 -7.19 20.06
C ILE A 135 5.33 -7.40 19.93
N GLY A 136 4.70 -8.00 20.98
CA GLY A 136 3.30 -8.37 20.98
C GLY A 136 3.04 -9.76 20.40
N ARG A 137 1.78 -10.19 20.47
CA ARG A 137 1.32 -11.53 20.01
C ARG A 137 0.78 -11.54 18.60
N ILE A 138 0.55 -10.36 18.02
CA ILE A 138 -0.02 -10.23 16.68
C ILE A 138 1.12 -10.37 15.66
N THR A 139 1.02 -11.40 14.82
CA THR A 139 1.94 -11.56 13.68
C THR A 139 1.66 -10.48 12.64
N ARG A 140 2.71 -9.74 12.24
CA ARG A 140 2.64 -8.65 11.29
C ARG A 140 3.41 -9.03 10.02
N ASN A 141 2.69 -9.49 9.03
CA ASN A 141 3.22 -9.88 7.71
C ASN A 141 2.73 -8.97 6.57
N VAL A 142 1.87 -7.99 6.90
CA VAL A 142 1.27 -7.07 5.91
C VAL A 142 1.82 -5.64 6.01
N ASN A 143 2.78 -5.40 6.92
CA ASN A 143 3.38 -4.08 7.14
C ASN A 143 4.44 -3.70 6.10
N ILE A 144 4.05 -3.86 4.84
CA ILE A 144 4.84 -3.49 3.67
C ILE A 144 4.23 -2.20 3.11
N PRO A 145 5.01 -1.11 2.99
CA PRO A 145 4.46 0.20 2.65
C PRO A 145 3.79 0.27 1.28
N MET A 146 4.09 -0.66 0.36
CA MET A 146 3.47 -0.71 -0.97
C MET A 146 2.30 -1.71 -1.07
N MET A 147 1.89 -2.37 0.02
CA MET A 147 0.89 -3.45 -0.03
C MET A 147 -0.44 -3.01 -0.67
N ALA A 148 -0.94 -1.82 -0.32
CA ALA A 148 -2.20 -1.30 -0.87
C ALA A 148 -2.14 -1.05 -2.39
N LEU A 149 -0.96 -0.80 -2.95
CA LEU A 149 -0.78 -0.55 -4.38
C LEU A 149 -1.11 -1.79 -5.23
N THR A 150 -1.02 -2.99 -4.65
CA THR A 150 -1.34 -4.25 -5.35
C THR A 150 -2.74 -4.20 -5.95
N TYR A 151 -3.72 -3.65 -5.26
CA TYR A 151 -5.11 -3.61 -5.70
C TYR A 151 -5.34 -2.70 -6.91
N PHE A 152 -4.41 -1.79 -7.19
CA PHE A 152 -4.46 -0.83 -8.29
C PHE A 152 -3.59 -1.22 -9.50
N LYS A 153 -2.82 -2.32 -9.41
CA LYS A 153 -2.11 -2.89 -10.56
C LYS A 153 -3.12 -3.39 -11.60
N GLY A 154 -2.82 -3.23 -12.89
CA GLY A 154 -3.76 -3.53 -13.96
C GLY A 154 -4.35 -4.95 -13.91
N ASN A 155 -3.53 -5.96 -13.63
CA ASN A 155 -3.96 -7.36 -13.50
C ASN A 155 -4.75 -7.66 -12.21
N TYR A 156 -4.77 -6.74 -11.22
CA TYR A 156 -5.47 -6.93 -9.96
C TYR A 156 -6.76 -6.11 -9.84
N GLN A 157 -6.96 -5.09 -10.68
CA GLN A 157 -8.13 -4.21 -10.57
C GLN A 157 -9.46 -4.97 -10.67
N SER A 158 -9.55 -5.99 -11.53
CA SER A 158 -10.77 -6.81 -11.68
C SER A 158 -11.16 -7.55 -10.40
N ARG A 159 -10.27 -7.65 -9.42
CA ARG A 159 -10.51 -8.35 -8.15
C ARG A 159 -11.21 -7.49 -7.11
N SER A 160 -11.35 -6.19 -7.37
CA SER A 160 -11.90 -5.22 -6.43
C SER A 160 -13.01 -4.38 -7.05
N LYS A 161 -13.95 -3.93 -6.20
CA LYS A 161 -14.88 -2.86 -6.52
C LYS A 161 -14.24 -1.54 -6.14
N PHE A 162 -14.32 -0.55 -7.04
CA PHE A 162 -13.81 0.80 -6.81
C PHE A 162 -14.94 1.81 -6.75
N ILE A 163 -14.79 2.83 -5.90
CA ILE A 163 -15.73 3.93 -5.72
C ILE A 163 -14.92 5.23 -5.69
N ASP A 164 -15.25 6.12 -6.58
CA ASP A 164 -14.68 7.48 -6.58
C ASP A 164 -15.37 8.31 -5.49
N LYS A 165 -14.59 8.84 -4.57
CA LYS A 165 -15.04 9.68 -3.43
C LYS A 165 -14.92 11.17 -3.74
N GLY A 166 -14.36 11.51 -4.91
CA GLY A 166 -14.21 12.90 -5.34
C GLY A 166 -12.77 13.42 -5.22
N THR A 167 -12.66 14.74 -5.39
CA THR A 167 -11.37 15.45 -5.32
C THR A 167 -11.00 15.75 -3.86
N ASP A 168 -9.72 15.56 -3.53
CA ASP A 168 -9.10 15.93 -2.27
C ASP A 168 -7.75 16.60 -2.51
N VAL A 169 -7.17 17.23 -1.50
CA VAL A 169 -5.82 17.80 -1.53
C VAL A 169 -4.98 17.17 -0.43
N VAL A 170 -3.96 16.42 -0.81
CA VAL A 170 -3.03 15.77 0.10
C VAL A 170 -1.62 16.30 -0.16
N ASP A 171 -0.98 16.85 0.87
CA ASP A 171 0.38 17.41 0.79
C ASP A 171 0.58 18.40 -0.39
N ARG A 172 -0.43 19.25 -0.63
CA ARG A 172 -0.52 20.26 -1.72
C ARG A 172 -0.68 19.64 -3.12
N VAL A 173 -0.90 18.36 -3.23
CA VAL A 173 -1.21 17.69 -4.50
C VAL A 173 -2.72 17.54 -4.62
N ARG A 174 -3.30 18.00 -5.75
CA ARG A 174 -4.70 17.71 -6.08
C ARG A 174 -4.84 16.24 -6.44
N THR A 175 -5.73 15.52 -5.77
CA THR A 175 -5.89 14.08 -5.92
C THR A 175 -7.36 13.71 -6.11
N ARG A 176 -7.60 12.50 -6.62
CA ARG A 176 -8.87 11.77 -6.52
C ARG A 176 -8.75 10.73 -5.42
N GLU A 177 -9.68 10.73 -4.48
CA GLU A 177 -9.80 9.70 -3.46
C GLU A 177 -10.59 8.52 -4.03
N ILE A 178 -9.95 7.37 -4.18
CA ILE A 178 -10.57 6.14 -4.66
C ILE A 178 -10.64 5.12 -3.53
N GLU A 179 -11.87 4.74 -3.14
CA GLU A 179 -12.11 3.63 -2.22
C GLU A 179 -12.06 2.31 -3.00
N PHE A 180 -11.44 1.28 -2.43
CA PHE A 180 -11.46 -0.09 -2.98
C PHE A 180 -11.96 -1.09 -1.96
N ARG A 181 -12.60 -2.17 -2.44
CA ARG A 181 -13.01 -3.36 -1.69
C ARG A 181 -12.71 -4.61 -2.49
N GLU A 182 -11.87 -5.46 -1.95
CA GLU A 182 -11.57 -6.75 -2.55
C GLU A 182 -12.79 -7.65 -2.55
N GLN A 183 -13.11 -8.25 -3.71
CA GLN A 183 -14.26 -9.13 -3.88
C GLN A 183 -13.85 -10.56 -4.25
N ALA A 184 -12.77 -10.71 -5.04
CA ALA A 184 -12.37 -12.00 -5.59
C ALA A 184 -11.66 -12.90 -4.57
N LEU A 185 -11.74 -14.22 -4.79
CA LEU A 185 -10.94 -15.24 -4.10
C LEU A 185 -9.93 -15.86 -5.09
N PRO A 186 -8.79 -16.39 -4.60
CA PRO A 186 -8.28 -16.26 -3.25
C PRO A 186 -7.94 -14.81 -2.92
N ARG A 187 -7.90 -14.45 -1.64
CA ARG A 187 -7.53 -13.09 -1.20
C ARG A 187 -6.08 -12.76 -1.55
N VAL A 188 -5.80 -11.49 -1.86
CA VAL A 188 -4.42 -11.01 -2.08
C VAL A 188 -3.62 -11.11 -0.78
N ILE A 189 -4.24 -10.70 0.33
CA ILE A 189 -3.67 -10.89 1.67
C ILE A 189 -4.32 -12.11 2.29
N ASN A 190 -3.54 -13.16 2.49
CA ASN A 190 -4.02 -14.38 3.12
C ASN A 190 -4.04 -14.21 4.65
N THR A 191 -5.26 -14.19 5.22
CA THR A 191 -5.50 -14.19 6.66
C THR A 191 -6.18 -15.49 7.06
N SER A 192 -6.02 -15.92 8.32
CA SER A 192 -6.59 -17.18 8.81
C SER A 192 -8.12 -17.23 8.76
N ASP A 193 -8.77 -16.08 8.75
CA ASP A 193 -10.22 -15.90 8.71
C ASP A 193 -10.75 -15.45 7.32
N GLY A 194 -9.86 -15.35 6.32
CA GLY A 194 -10.24 -14.96 4.96
C GLY A 194 -10.73 -13.52 4.82
N ALA A 195 -10.31 -12.62 5.73
CA ALA A 195 -10.70 -11.21 5.73
C ALA A 195 -10.43 -10.54 4.38
N ALA A 196 -11.44 -9.85 3.84
CA ALA A 196 -11.28 -9.07 2.61
C ALA A 196 -10.56 -7.75 2.91
N ALA A 197 -9.66 -7.36 2.02
CA ALA A 197 -9.04 -6.06 2.10
C ALA A 197 -9.97 -4.96 1.57
N MET A 198 -9.91 -3.82 2.22
CA MET A 198 -10.53 -2.59 1.77
C MET A 198 -9.60 -1.41 2.06
N GLY A 199 -9.87 -0.26 1.49
CA GLY A 199 -9.08 0.92 1.78
C GLY A 199 -9.34 2.08 0.86
N ARG A 200 -8.45 3.06 0.90
CA ARG A 200 -8.52 4.28 0.09
C ARG A 200 -7.15 4.65 -0.44
N VAL A 201 -7.13 5.17 -1.64
CA VAL A 201 -5.91 5.63 -2.31
C VAL A 201 -6.17 7.03 -2.90
N TRP A 202 -5.25 7.94 -2.65
CA TRP A 202 -5.25 9.30 -3.19
C TRP A 202 -4.30 9.34 -4.39
N ILE A 203 -4.88 9.55 -5.55
CA ILE A 203 -4.21 9.48 -6.85
C ILE A 203 -4.22 10.86 -7.50
N ASP A 204 -3.08 11.32 -7.94
CA ASP A 204 -2.97 12.46 -8.86
C ASP A 204 -3.58 12.04 -10.20
N PRO A 205 -4.71 12.63 -10.64
CA PRO A 205 -5.44 12.16 -11.81
C PRO A 205 -4.68 12.36 -13.14
N GLU A 206 -3.74 13.30 -13.18
CA GLU A 206 -2.98 13.62 -14.39
C GLU A 206 -1.86 12.61 -14.63
N SER A 207 -1.12 12.26 -13.57
CA SER A 207 0.05 11.37 -13.66
C SER A 207 -0.23 9.92 -13.26
N GLY A 208 -1.37 9.63 -12.62
CA GLY A 208 -1.65 8.33 -12.01
C GLY A 208 -0.85 8.05 -10.71
N ARG A 209 -0.06 9.01 -10.28
CA ARG A 209 0.83 8.91 -9.13
C ARG A 209 0.05 8.78 -7.83
N VAL A 210 0.50 7.87 -6.96
CA VAL A 210 -0.09 7.67 -5.65
C VAL A 210 0.60 8.57 -4.62
N VAL A 211 -0.20 9.34 -3.87
CA VAL A 211 0.26 10.28 -2.83
C VAL A 211 0.10 9.70 -1.44
N LYS A 212 -0.98 8.97 -1.21
CA LYS A 212 -1.32 8.37 0.08
C LYS A 212 -2.15 7.11 -0.10
N THR A 213 -1.97 6.15 0.80
CA THR A 213 -2.81 4.95 0.86
C THR A 213 -3.30 4.68 2.27
N VAL A 214 -4.46 4.06 2.38
CA VAL A 214 -4.99 3.43 3.59
C VAL A 214 -5.43 2.02 3.21
N LEU A 215 -4.87 1.02 3.88
CA LEU A 215 -5.26 -0.39 3.78
C LEU A 215 -5.92 -0.82 5.07
N MET A 216 -7.04 -1.50 4.99
CA MET A 216 -7.76 -2.02 6.14
C MET A 216 -8.13 -3.49 5.93
N LEU A 217 -8.04 -4.29 7.00
CA LEU A 217 -8.59 -5.63 7.10
C LEU A 217 -9.51 -5.67 8.31
N THR A 218 -10.70 -6.23 8.14
CA THR A 218 -11.67 -6.39 9.22
C THR A 218 -11.95 -7.88 9.41
N GLY A 219 -11.39 -8.45 10.46
CA GLY A 219 -11.46 -9.86 10.76
C GLY A 219 -11.13 -10.14 12.24
N ALA A 220 -10.57 -11.30 12.54
CA ALA A 220 -10.12 -11.67 13.89
C ALA A 220 -9.05 -10.70 14.43
N VAL A 221 -8.28 -10.10 13.54
CA VAL A 221 -7.42 -8.95 13.79
C VAL A 221 -7.88 -7.81 12.89
N GLU A 222 -8.26 -6.69 13.48
CA GLU A 222 -8.50 -5.45 12.74
C GLU A 222 -7.16 -4.81 12.41
N VAL A 223 -6.93 -4.51 11.13
CA VAL A 223 -5.69 -3.88 10.65
C VAL A 223 -6.02 -2.57 9.97
N SER A 224 -5.21 -1.56 10.24
CA SER A 224 -5.21 -0.30 9.48
C SER A 224 -3.77 0.12 9.24
N ILE A 225 -3.40 0.33 7.96
CA ILE A 225 -2.07 0.78 7.55
C ILE A 225 -2.24 2.00 6.67
N THR A 226 -1.64 3.12 7.08
CA THR A 226 -1.62 4.37 6.31
C THR A 226 -0.19 4.64 5.87
N VAL A 227 0.01 4.93 4.58
CA VAL A 227 1.31 5.28 4.02
C VAL A 227 1.20 6.61 3.28
N ALA A 228 2.15 7.51 3.55
CA ALA A 228 2.36 8.72 2.78
C ALA A 228 3.59 8.56 1.88
N TYR A 229 3.47 9.05 0.64
CA TYR A 229 4.54 9.00 -0.36
C TYR A 229 5.01 10.42 -0.65
N ALA A 230 6.32 10.57 -0.95
CA ALA A 230 6.91 11.85 -1.31
C ALA A 230 8.00 11.68 -2.39
N PRO A 231 8.23 12.72 -3.20
CA PRO A 231 9.26 12.67 -4.23
C PRO A 231 10.65 12.62 -3.61
N GLN A 232 11.55 11.88 -4.24
CA GLN A 232 12.95 11.77 -3.86
C GLN A 232 13.82 12.42 -4.95
N ALA A 233 14.25 13.66 -4.70
CA ALA A 233 15.00 14.47 -5.70
C ALA A 233 16.25 13.75 -6.25
N ARG A 234 16.92 12.93 -5.43
CA ARG A 234 18.10 12.16 -5.84
C ARG A 234 17.79 10.93 -6.69
N LEU A 235 16.52 10.61 -6.90
CA LEU A 235 16.03 9.45 -7.65
C LEU A 235 15.04 9.86 -8.74
N ASP A 236 15.34 10.96 -9.45
CA ASP A 236 14.51 11.50 -10.53
C ASP A 236 13.05 11.70 -10.10
N ASP A 237 12.87 12.29 -8.92
CA ASP A 237 11.57 12.57 -8.30
C ASP A 237 10.65 11.33 -8.18
N LEU A 238 11.25 10.13 -8.06
CA LEU A 238 10.51 8.92 -7.77
C LEU A 238 9.78 9.07 -6.43
N TRP A 239 8.46 8.85 -6.43
CA TRP A 239 7.66 8.92 -5.22
C TRP A 239 7.77 7.62 -4.43
N LEU A 240 8.40 7.72 -3.26
CA LEU A 240 8.65 6.58 -2.37
C LEU A 240 7.93 6.78 -1.04
N PRO A 241 7.65 5.70 -0.29
CA PRO A 241 7.10 5.81 1.05
C PRO A 241 7.98 6.72 1.90
N GLN A 242 7.40 7.76 2.48
CA GLN A 242 8.06 8.65 3.43
C GLN A 242 7.77 8.23 4.86
N SER A 243 6.53 7.80 5.12
CA SER A 243 6.10 7.33 6.44
C SER A 243 5.02 6.27 6.32
N MET A 244 4.97 5.41 7.33
CA MET A 244 3.90 4.43 7.51
C MET A 244 3.42 4.48 8.96
N ARG A 245 2.10 4.41 9.13
CA ARG A 245 1.45 4.20 10.44
C ARG A 245 0.57 2.98 10.35
N GLU A 246 0.67 2.11 11.34
CA GLU A 246 -0.12 0.90 11.40
C GLU A 246 -0.76 0.71 12.76
N SER A 247 -1.92 0.09 12.78
CA SER A 247 -2.62 -0.31 13.99
C SER A 247 -3.21 -1.70 13.78
N TYR A 248 -2.98 -2.56 14.73
CA TYR A 248 -3.53 -3.91 14.79
C TYR A 248 -4.29 -4.05 16.10
N ARG A 249 -5.54 -4.50 16.02
CA ARG A 249 -6.41 -4.69 17.19
C ARG A 249 -6.96 -6.10 17.23
N ARG A 250 -6.78 -6.74 18.36
CA ARG A 250 -7.36 -8.03 18.68
C ARG A 250 -7.82 -7.98 20.13
N ALA A 251 -8.76 -8.84 20.53
CA ALA A 251 -9.23 -8.89 21.91
C ALA A 251 -8.07 -8.87 22.92
N GLY A 252 -8.03 -7.84 23.76
CA GLY A 252 -7.02 -7.66 24.81
C GLY A 252 -5.64 -7.16 24.36
N GLU A 253 -5.43 -6.86 23.07
CA GLU A 253 -4.14 -6.34 22.60
C GLU A 253 -4.33 -5.32 21.49
N ILE A 254 -3.61 -4.19 21.60
CA ILE A 254 -3.45 -3.18 20.56
C ILE A 254 -1.95 -3.05 20.27
N THR A 255 -1.59 -3.21 19.01
CA THR A 255 -0.23 -2.96 18.52
C THR A 255 -0.26 -1.80 17.54
N GLU A 256 0.57 -0.79 17.80
CA GLU A 256 0.75 0.35 16.89
C GLU A 256 2.19 0.38 16.39
N GLY A 257 2.36 0.74 15.11
CA GLY A 257 3.65 0.94 14.47
C GLY A 257 3.73 2.29 13.78
N ARG A 258 4.93 2.89 13.80
CA ARG A 258 5.26 4.10 13.05
C ARG A 258 6.62 3.93 12.43
N ALA A 259 6.67 3.97 11.10
CA ALA A 259 7.90 3.93 10.34
C ALA A 259 8.14 5.26 9.62
N SER A 260 9.39 5.67 9.53
CA SER A 260 9.88 6.71 8.65
C SER A 260 10.98 6.14 7.76
N TYR A 261 11.00 6.57 6.50
CA TYR A 261 11.93 6.10 5.48
C TYR A 261 12.81 7.25 5.00
N SER A 262 14.11 7.01 4.93
CA SER A 262 15.11 8.01 4.54
C SER A 262 16.31 7.35 3.87
N ASN A 263 17.31 8.14 3.47
CA ASN A 263 18.55 7.64 2.87
C ASN A 263 18.31 6.62 1.75
N PHE A 264 17.42 6.96 0.82
CA PHE A 264 17.12 6.11 -0.32
C PHE A 264 18.35 5.95 -1.21
N ARG A 265 18.70 4.69 -1.50
CA ARG A 265 19.83 4.28 -2.33
C ARG A 265 19.33 3.38 -3.43
N LYS A 266 19.66 3.68 -4.67
CA LYS A 266 19.29 2.85 -5.82
C LYS A 266 20.46 1.97 -6.21
N PHE A 267 20.15 0.72 -6.54
CA PHE A 267 21.10 -0.24 -7.08
C PHE A 267 20.78 -0.51 -8.55
N ASN A 268 21.81 -0.76 -9.34
CA ASN A 268 21.62 -1.35 -10.65
C ASN A 268 21.60 -2.89 -10.46
N VAL A 269 20.40 -3.46 -10.39
CA VAL A 269 20.22 -4.92 -10.26
C VAL A 269 19.71 -5.46 -11.57
N ASP A 270 20.40 -6.44 -12.13
CA ASP A 270 19.83 -7.31 -13.16
C ASP A 270 18.89 -8.31 -12.48
N VAL A 271 17.62 -7.92 -12.31
CA VAL A 271 16.58 -8.70 -11.60
C VAL A 271 16.24 -10.00 -12.33
N THR A 272 16.66 -10.15 -13.59
CA THR A 272 16.34 -11.30 -14.45
C THR A 272 16.94 -12.63 -13.96
N THR A 273 17.94 -12.60 -13.08
CA THR A 273 18.68 -13.77 -12.65
C THR A 273 18.20 -14.38 -11.33
N ILE A 274 17.35 -13.70 -10.55
CA ILE A 274 17.01 -14.10 -9.17
C ILE A 274 15.76 -14.99 -9.09
N ILE A 275 14.90 -14.96 -10.10
CA ILE A 275 13.61 -15.69 -10.09
C ILE A 275 13.56 -16.62 -11.32
N LYS A 276 14.28 -17.71 -11.28
CA LYS A 276 14.06 -18.89 -12.13
C LYS A 276 13.69 -20.09 -11.27
#